data_175a5b95f4dafc9062d7b113d1f9b6cc
#
_entry.id   175a5b95f4dafc9062d7b113d1f9b6cc
#
_cell.length_a   1.000
_cell.length_b   1.000
_cell.length_c   1.000
_cell.angle_alpha   90.00
_cell.angle_beta   90.00
_cell.angle_gamma   90.00
#
_symmetry.space_group_name_H-M   'P 1'
#
loop_
_entity.id
_entity.type
_entity.pdbx_description
1 polymer ?
#
loop_
_entity_poly.entity_id
_entity_poly.type
_entity_poly.pdbx_seq_one_letter_code
_entity_poly.pdbx_strand_id
1 'polypeptide(L)'
;MDTVVLNDRSTLVKANHSERIEKDQSMTVLGHRTEVIEENNSETVGKHKTVAVGNTLSVTAGDVIELRCGASVLRMDSAGRVTINGTEFSFEASGPVQITGKDVDIN
;
A
#
# COMPACT_ATOMS: atom_id res chain seq x y z
N MET A 1 -7.84 19.67 25.01
CA MET A 1 -6.73 20.61 24.86
C MET A 1 -6.59 21.00 23.40
N ASP A 2 -6.68 22.27 23.12
CA ASP A 2 -6.55 22.77 21.76
C ASP A 2 -5.20 23.45 21.58
N THR A 3 -4.53 23.14 20.49
CA THR A 3 -3.26 23.75 20.14
C THR A 3 -3.39 24.40 18.77
N VAL A 4 -3.12 25.69 18.70
CA VAL A 4 -3.10 26.43 17.44
C VAL A 4 -1.67 26.88 17.16
N VAL A 5 -1.13 26.49 16.01
CA VAL A 5 0.18 26.91 15.54
C VAL A 5 -0.02 27.74 14.29
N LEU A 6 0.29 29.02 14.35
CA LEU A 6 0.08 29.95 13.24
C LEU A 6 1.21 29.94 12.21
N ASN A 7 2.37 29.45 12.59
CA ASN A 7 3.53 29.33 11.70
C ASN A 7 4.02 27.88 11.70
N ASP A 8 5.31 27.67 11.80
CA ASP A 8 5.90 26.36 11.75
C ASP A 8 5.93 25.67 13.10
N ARG A 9 5.80 24.34 13.10
CA ARG A 9 5.98 23.51 14.27
C ARG A 9 7.01 22.44 13.98
N SER A 10 7.98 22.25 14.89
CA SER A 10 8.99 21.22 14.79
C SER A 10 9.05 20.46 16.11
N THR A 11 9.13 19.13 16.02
CA THR A 11 9.21 18.26 17.19
C THR A 11 10.36 17.28 17.00
N LEU A 12 11.29 17.23 17.96
CA LEU A 12 12.40 16.29 17.98
C LEU A 12 12.23 15.34 19.16
N VAL A 13 12.16 14.04 18.87
CA VAL A 13 12.12 12.99 19.88
C VAL A 13 13.40 12.18 19.76
N LYS A 14 14.28 12.24 20.74
CA LYS A 14 15.62 11.58 20.67
C LYS A 14 15.62 10.11 21.05
N ALA A 15 14.54 9.64 21.67
CA ALA A 15 14.40 8.23 22.01
C ALA A 15 13.10 7.71 21.40
N ASN A 16 12.21 7.16 22.20
CA ASN A 16 10.98 6.59 21.73
C ASN A 16 9.80 7.57 21.86
N HIS A 17 8.90 7.53 20.89
CA HIS A 17 7.63 8.22 20.95
C HIS A 17 6.51 7.18 20.90
N SER A 18 5.59 7.26 21.87
CA SER A 18 4.43 6.37 21.93
C SER A 18 3.18 7.22 22.05
N GLU A 19 2.16 6.89 21.26
CA GLU A 19 0.91 7.62 21.26
C GLU A 19 -0.25 6.64 21.26
N ARG A 20 -1.22 6.87 22.16
CA ARG A 20 -2.43 6.07 22.24
C ARG A 20 -3.65 6.99 22.16
N ILE A 21 -4.51 6.72 21.21
CA ILE A 21 -5.76 7.46 21.02
C ILE A 21 -6.91 6.50 21.26
N GLU A 22 -7.68 6.76 22.32
CA GLU A 22 -8.72 5.83 22.75
C GLU A 22 -10.01 5.93 21.95
N LYS A 23 -10.21 7.02 21.22
CA LYS A 23 -11.39 7.20 20.36
C LYS A 23 -10.95 7.47 18.93
N ASP A 24 -11.23 8.63 18.40
CA ASP A 24 -10.99 8.93 17.00
C ASP A 24 -9.77 9.80 16.80
N GLN A 25 -9.08 9.57 15.70
CA GLN A 25 -8.01 10.45 15.22
C GLN A 25 -8.37 10.95 13.83
N SER A 26 -8.25 12.24 13.60
CA SER A 26 -8.49 12.86 12.31
C SER A 26 -7.30 13.74 11.94
N MET A 27 -6.82 13.62 10.71
CA MET A 27 -5.72 14.45 10.21
C MET A 27 -6.08 14.96 8.83
N THR A 28 -5.98 16.28 8.63
CA THR A 28 -6.17 16.91 7.32
C THR A 28 -4.91 17.71 7.00
N VAL A 29 -4.33 17.45 5.83
CA VAL A 29 -3.15 18.15 5.35
C VAL A 29 -3.51 18.81 4.02
N LEU A 30 -3.53 20.13 3.96
CA LEU A 30 -3.93 20.85 2.76
C LEU A 30 -2.80 20.94 1.72
N GLY A 31 -1.57 20.83 2.14
CA GLY A 31 -0.41 20.81 1.26
C GLY A 31 0.13 19.40 1.09
N HIS A 32 1.41 19.25 1.31
CA HIS A 32 2.09 17.96 1.13
C HIS A 32 2.37 17.28 2.46
N ARG A 33 2.31 15.95 2.46
CA ARG A 33 2.74 15.14 3.59
C ARG A 33 3.84 14.20 3.13
N THR A 34 4.97 14.22 3.85
CA THR A 34 6.10 13.33 3.59
C THR A 34 6.42 12.52 4.84
N GLU A 35 6.64 11.23 4.66
CA GLU A 35 6.99 10.32 5.75
C GLU A 35 8.18 9.47 5.34
N VAL A 36 9.21 9.42 6.21
CA VAL A 36 10.41 8.61 6.00
C VAL A 36 10.61 7.72 7.22
N ILE A 37 10.66 6.42 7.01
CA ILE A 37 10.90 5.42 8.04
C ILE A 37 12.11 4.62 7.61
N GLU A 38 13.21 4.69 8.35
CA GLU A 38 14.49 4.09 7.93
C GLU A 38 14.54 2.58 8.08
N GLU A 39 13.77 2.01 8.98
CA GLU A 39 13.77 0.57 9.19
C GLU A 39 12.42 -0.04 8.83
N ASN A 40 11.55 -0.30 9.79
CA ASN A 40 10.30 -1.00 9.54
C ASN A 40 9.09 -0.13 9.81
N ASN A 41 8.08 -0.24 8.96
CA ASN A 41 6.77 0.35 9.16
C ASN A 41 5.73 -0.76 9.17
N SER A 42 4.93 -0.84 10.24
CA SER A 42 3.88 -1.84 10.37
C SER A 42 2.56 -1.15 10.69
N GLU A 43 1.52 -1.52 9.97
CA GLU A 43 0.17 -1.00 10.17
C GLU A 43 -0.82 -2.15 10.23
N THR A 44 -1.69 -2.15 11.24
CA THR A 44 -2.75 -3.14 11.38
C THR A 44 -4.09 -2.42 11.53
N VAL A 45 -5.06 -2.78 10.69
CA VAL A 45 -6.41 -2.22 10.69
C VAL A 45 -7.40 -3.34 10.98
N GLY A 46 -8.20 -3.19 12.03
CA GLY A 46 -9.10 -4.24 12.50
C GLY A 46 -10.28 -4.52 11.57
N LYS A 47 -10.73 -3.54 10.81
CA LYS A 47 -11.90 -3.71 9.93
C LYS A 47 -11.60 -3.30 8.50
N HIS A 48 -11.71 -2.03 8.18
CA HIS A 48 -11.59 -1.55 6.80
C HIS A 48 -10.51 -0.51 6.64
N LYS A 49 -9.72 -0.64 5.58
CA LYS A 49 -8.78 0.39 5.15
C LYS A 49 -9.12 0.78 3.71
N THR A 50 -9.28 2.07 3.47
CA THR A 50 -9.55 2.61 2.14
C THR A 50 -8.43 3.55 1.73
N VAL A 51 -7.91 3.35 0.52
CA VAL A 51 -6.91 4.23 -0.09
C VAL A 51 -7.48 4.76 -1.40
N ALA A 52 -7.66 6.07 -1.49
CA ALA A 52 -8.15 6.72 -2.70
C ALA A 52 -7.16 7.81 -3.12
N VAL A 53 -6.71 7.78 -4.36
CA VAL A 53 -5.70 8.69 -4.90
C VAL A 53 -6.26 9.34 -6.16
N GLY A 54 -6.23 10.68 -6.24
CA GLY A 54 -6.82 11.41 -7.34
C GLY A 54 -6.18 11.13 -8.70
N ASN A 55 -4.86 10.94 -8.75
CA ASN A 55 -4.16 10.73 -10.02
C ASN A 55 -3.41 9.41 -10.07
N THR A 56 -2.31 9.28 -9.33
CA THR A 56 -1.44 8.11 -9.44
C THR A 56 -1.09 7.54 -8.08
N LEU A 57 -1.29 6.24 -7.91
CA LEU A 57 -0.76 5.49 -6.79
C LEU A 57 0.45 4.70 -7.27
N SER A 58 1.63 4.98 -6.70
CA SER A 58 2.86 4.28 -7.03
C SER A 58 3.34 3.49 -5.82
N VAL A 59 3.54 2.19 -5.99
CA VAL A 59 4.04 1.30 -4.93
C VAL A 59 5.27 0.57 -5.48
N THR A 60 6.40 0.74 -4.81
CA THR A 60 7.66 0.13 -5.23
C THR A 60 8.30 -0.59 -4.05
N ALA A 61 8.76 -1.80 -4.27
CA ALA A 61 9.53 -2.56 -3.29
C ALA A 61 10.84 -3.04 -3.92
N GLY A 62 11.89 -3.15 -3.13
CA GLY A 62 13.19 -3.62 -3.62
C GLY A 62 13.20 -5.10 -3.96
N ASP A 63 12.50 -5.92 -3.21
CA ASP A 63 12.53 -7.37 -3.37
C ASP A 63 11.20 -7.96 -3.82
N VAL A 64 10.13 -7.76 -3.06
CA VAL A 64 8.85 -8.41 -3.30
C VAL A 64 7.69 -7.48 -2.99
N ILE A 65 6.67 -7.49 -3.85
CA ILE A 65 5.33 -6.97 -3.55
C ILE A 65 4.39 -8.16 -3.52
N GLU A 66 3.66 -8.33 -2.43
CA GLU A 66 2.71 -9.43 -2.28
C GLU A 66 1.36 -8.89 -1.81
N LEU A 67 0.30 -9.27 -2.52
CA LEU A 67 -1.08 -9.03 -2.14
C LEU A 67 -1.73 -10.38 -1.90
N ARG A 68 -2.28 -10.56 -0.70
CA ARG A 68 -2.84 -11.85 -0.30
C ARG A 68 -4.23 -11.68 0.30
N CYS A 69 -5.16 -12.50 -0.15
CA CYS A 69 -6.49 -12.59 0.41
C CYS A 69 -6.91 -14.05 0.41
N GLY A 70 -6.93 -14.70 1.58
CA GLY A 70 -7.24 -16.12 1.67
C GLY A 70 -6.30 -16.97 0.81
N ALA A 71 -6.87 -17.73 -0.12
CA ALA A 71 -6.11 -18.59 -1.03
C ALA A 71 -5.59 -17.86 -2.28
N SER A 72 -5.97 -16.60 -2.45
CA SER A 72 -5.59 -15.80 -3.63
C SER A 72 -4.32 -14.99 -3.35
N VAL A 73 -3.36 -15.05 -4.25
CA VAL A 73 -2.08 -14.35 -4.12
C VAL A 73 -1.66 -13.74 -5.43
N LEU A 74 -1.29 -12.46 -5.41
CA LEU A 74 -0.58 -11.79 -6.49
C LEU A 74 0.81 -11.42 -5.97
N ARG A 75 1.86 -11.89 -6.63
CA ARG A 75 3.23 -11.68 -6.19
C ARG A 75 4.12 -11.24 -7.34
N MET A 76 4.93 -10.23 -7.11
CA MET A 76 5.95 -9.75 -8.04
C MET A 76 7.29 -9.72 -7.32
N ASP A 77 8.36 -10.15 -7.98
CA ASP A 77 9.70 -10.10 -7.39
C ASP A 77 10.68 -9.33 -8.26
N SER A 78 11.84 -9.05 -7.69
CA SER A 78 12.88 -8.25 -8.37
C SER A 78 13.53 -8.95 -9.56
N ALA A 79 13.34 -10.27 -9.71
CA ALA A 79 13.81 -11.02 -10.86
C ALA A 79 12.89 -10.90 -12.07
N GLY A 80 11.76 -10.21 -11.93
CA GLY A 80 10.78 -10.03 -13.00
C GLY A 80 9.72 -11.11 -13.07
N ARG A 81 9.61 -11.94 -12.04
CA ARG A 81 8.58 -12.98 -12.01
C ARG A 81 7.29 -12.42 -11.43
N VAL A 82 6.19 -12.61 -12.17
CA VAL A 82 4.85 -12.27 -11.72
C VAL A 82 4.04 -13.55 -11.60
N THR A 83 3.50 -13.81 -10.42
CA THR A 83 2.75 -15.03 -10.14
C THR A 83 1.37 -14.66 -9.63
N ILE A 84 0.35 -15.30 -10.20
CA ILE A 84 -1.04 -15.14 -9.77
C ILE A 84 -1.57 -16.53 -9.44
N ASN A 85 -1.93 -16.77 -8.19
CA ASN A 85 -2.48 -18.03 -7.72
C ASN A 85 -3.88 -17.83 -7.14
N GLY A 86 -4.77 -18.74 -7.45
CA GLY A 86 -6.13 -18.74 -6.94
C GLY A 86 -6.79 -20.07 -7.25
N THR A 87 -8.00 -20.27 -6.75
CA THR A 87 -8.77 -21.51 -7.01
C THR A 87 -9.63 -21.39 -8.26
N GLU A 88 -9.93 -20.17 -8.70
CA GLU A 88 -10.73 -19.93 -9.88
C GLU A 88 -10.32 -18.59 -10.51
N PHE A 89 -10.19 -18.56 -11.83
CA PHE A 89 -9.85 -17.37 -12.58
C PHE A 89 -10.91 -17.09 -13.63
N SER A 90 -11.31 -15.82 -13.72
CA SER A 90 -12.20 -15.36 -14.78
C SER A 90 -11.60 -14.14 -15.45
N PHE A 91 -11.40 -14.22 -16.76
CA PHE A 91 -10.88 -13.13 -17.57
C PHE A 91 -11.95 -12.72 -18.58
N GLU A 92 -12.55 -11.55 -18.36
CA GLU A 92 -13.60 -11.04 -19.24
C GLU A 92 -13.23 -9.62 -19.68
N ALA A 93 -13.38 -9.36 -20.96
CA ALA A 93 -13.09 -8.04 -21.52
C ALA A 93 -14.17 -7.66 -22.54
N SER A 94 -14.49 -6.39 -22.64
CA SER A 94 -15.37 -5.89 -23.69
C SER A 94 -14.63 -5.74 -25.04
N GLY A 95 -13.32 -5.77 -25.03
CA GLY A 95 -12.46 -5.75 -26.20
C GLY A 95 -11.53 -6.96 -26.19
N PRO A 96 -10.46 -6.95 -27.01
CA PRO A 96 -9.56 -8.08 -27.12
C PRO A 96 -8.80 -8.38 -25.83
N VAL A 97 -8.51 -9.65 -25.59
CA VAL A 97 -7.52 -10.12 -24.61
C VAL A 97 -6.31 -10.61 -25.38
N GLN A 98 -5.15 -10.03 -25.08
CA GLN A 98 -3.90 -10.35 -25.77
C GLN A 98 -2.92 -10.99 -24.80
N ILE A 99 -2.43 -12.17 -25.18
CA ILE A 99 -1.41 -12.90 -24.43
C ILE A 99 -0.27 -13.18 -25.41
N THR A 100 0.91 -12.61 -25.13
CA THR A 100 2.08 -12.75 -25.98
C THR A 100 3.28 -13.14 -25.12
N GLY A 101 4.00 -14.16 -25.53
CA GLY A 101 5.21 -14.60 -24.86
C GLY A 101 6.06 -15.43 -25.79
N LYS A 102 7.28 -15.78 -25.37
CA LYS A 102 8.13 -16.68 -26.13
C LYS A 102 7.44 -18.05 -26.28
N ASP A 103 6.89 -18.56 -25.18
CA ASP A 103 6.09 -19.75 -25.11
C ASP A 103 4.82 -19.45 -24.30
N VAL A 104 3.68 -19.95 -24.77
CA VAL A 104 2.41 -19.87 -24.08
C VAL A 104 1.89 -21.27 -23.85
N ASP A 105 1.74 -21.69 -22.61
CA ASP A 105 1.28 -23.01 -22.24
C ASP A 105 -0.08 -22.90 -21.56
N ILE A 106 -1.06 -23.58 -22.13
CA ILE A 106 -2.42 -23.64 -21.58
C ILE A 106 -2.78 -25.10 -21.45
N ASN A 107 -2.93 -25.53 -20.20
CA ASN A 107 -3.17 -26.93 -19.89
C ASN A 107 -4.65 -27.21 -19.64
#